data_708828323aca4a6c1044063a080b1525
#
_entry.id   708828323aca4a6c1044063a080b1525
#
_cell.length_a   1.000
_cell.length_b   1.000
_cell.length_c   1.000
_cell.angle_alpha   90.00
_cell.angle_beta   90.00
_cell.angle_gamma   90.00
#
_symmetry.space_group_name_H-M   'P 1'
#
loop_
_entity.id
_entity.type
_entity.pdbx_description
1 polymer ?
#
loop_
_entity_poly.entity_id
_entity_poly.type
_entity_poly.pdbx_seq_one_letter_code
_entity_poly.pdbx_strand_id
1 'polypeptide(L)'
;MPRASWRGFLRLSLVSCPIYLSPATTRAKSIRLHQVWQPTPVDVAEDAWSDQGEGQQGSAPSAPRLLADDASLDGDQSPAATRVTLRPHDPATGEEIDKREVVKGYEYARGEFVTFTAEELKALDVESSTIIDLEKFAPGVGVDPVYFDSPYYVYPDGPIAVEALRVIGAAMAEAGVVGIGRLTLSRRERMVMVEPRGAGVALFTLRAAEEVRAAQFGIAEGEPDAEMVAIAKAIIAQRTGSFDPSAYRDRYQEALPELIEAKMKGLPIKPGSNGRGTRRVAL
;
A
#
# COMPACT_ATOMS: atom_id res chain seq x y z
N MET A 1 0.82 4.11 24.65
CA MET A 1 1.81 3.15 24.13
C MET A 1 1.47 2.81 22.68
N PRO A 2 2.43 2.66 21.78
CA PRO A 2 2.16 2.29 20.40
C PRO A 2 1.55 0.89 20.32
N ARG A 3 0.67 0.68 19.33
CA ARG A 3 -0.03 -0.61 19.15
C ARG A 3 0.96 -1.68 18.71
N ALA A 4 1.09 -2.74 19.48
CA ALA A 4 1.92 -3.89 19.12
C ALA A 4 1.31 -4.63 17.92
N SER A 5 2.12 -4.88 16.87
CA SER A 5 1.78 -5.73 15.73
C SER A 5 2.28 -7.17 15.90
N TRP A 6 3.29 -7.36 16.74
CA TRP A 6 3.89 -8.65 17.08
C TRP A 6 4.47 -8.59 18.48
N ARG A 7 4.48 -9.72 19.19
CA ARG A 7 5.08 -9.89 20.53
C ARG A 7 5.87 -11.18 20.57
N GLY A 8 7.02 -11.16 21.27
CA GLY A 8 7.89 -12.31 21.41
C GLY A 8 9.20 -11.93 22.05
N PHE A 9 10.27 -12.59 21.63
CA PHE A 9 11.59 -12.44 22.22
C PHE A 9 12.63 -12.11 21.16
N LEU A 10 13.53 -11.18 21.50
CA LEU A 10 14.79 -10.99 20.79
C LEU A 10 15.85 -11.79 21.52
N ARG A 11 16.49 -12.73 20.83
CA ARG A 11 17.49 -13.62 21.40
C ARG A 11 18.86 -13.34 20.80
N LEU A 12 19.82 -13.19 21.69
CA LEU A 12 21.24 -13.14 21.36
C LEU A 12 21.93 -14.25 22.16
N SER A 13 22.20 -15.39 21.51
CA SER A 13 22.76 -16.59 22.18
C SER A 13 21.90 -17.02 23.40
N LEU A 14 22.44 -16.92 24.61
CA LEU A 14 21.75 -17.27 25.84
C LEU A 14 20.88 -16.13 26.43
N VAL A 15 21.02 -14.94 25.93
CA VAL A 15 20.24 -13.78 26.40
C VAL A 15 18.96 -13.66 25.60
N SER A 16 17.83 -13.74 26.28
CA SER A 16 16.50 -13.59 25.68
C SER A 16 15.79 -12.39 26.29
N CYS A 17 15.38 -11.44 25.45
CA CYS A 17 14.75 -10.20 25.83
C CYS A 17 13.30 -10.18 25.34
N PRO A 18 12.27 -10.10 26.19
CA PRO A 18 10.89 -9.96 25.75
C PRO A 18 10.68 -8.60 25.11
N ILE A 19 10.12 -8.60 23.90
CA ILE A 19 9.91 -7.39 23.10
C ILE A 19 8.55 -7.40 22.41
N TYR A 20 8.12 -6.22 21.98
CA TYR A 20 7.06 -6.11 20.98
C TYR A 20 7.48 -5.17 19.85
N LEU A 21 6.94 -5.43 18.67
CA LEU A 21 7.15 -4.62 17.48
C LEU A 21 5.95 -3.71 17.22
N SER A 22 6.23 -2.47 16.84
CA SER A 22 5.23 -1.55 16.32
C SER A 22 5.70 -1.01 14.97
N PRO A 23 4.83 -0.93 13.95
CA PRO A 23 5.21 -0.34 12.68
C PRO A 23 5.79 1.07 12.88
N ALA A 24 6.95 1.34 12.29
CA ALA A 24 7.59 2.65 12.36
C ALA A 24 6.93 3.66 11.40
N THR A 25 6.11 3.17 10.47
CA THR A 25 5.37 3.99 9.51
C THR A 25 3.87 3.84 9.70
N THR A 26 3.14 4.90 9.44
CA THR A 26 1.69 4.88 9.34
C THR A 26 1.29 5.10 7.89
N ARG A 27 0.13 4.62 7.51
CA ARG A 27 -0.45 5.01 6.22
C ARG A 27 -0.70 6.52 6.27
N ALA A 28 -0.19 7.24 5.27
CA ALA A 28 -0.49 8.66 5.14
C ALA A 28 -2.00 8.89 5.20
N LYS A 29 -2.42 9.97 5.85
CA LYS A 29 -3.81 10.43 5.86
C LYS A 29 -4.16 11.04 4.49
N SER A 30 -3.93 10.28 3.41
CA SER A 30 -4.29 10.70 2.08
C SER A 30 -5.81 10.63 1.90
N ILE A 31 -6.36 11.61 1.20
CA ILE A 31 -7.75 11.58 0.78
C ILE A 31 -7.91 10.38 -0.18
N ARG A 32 -8.82 9.47 0.15
CA ARG A 32 -9.11 8.29 -0.66
C ARG A 32 -10.40 8.52 -1.41
N LEU A 33 -10.30 8.49 -2.72
CA LEU A 33 -11.46 8.46 -3.59
C LEU A 33 -12.03 7.04 -3.60
N HIS A 34 -13.36 6.93 -3.48
CA HIS A 34 -14.07 5.68 -3.61
C HIS A 34 -14.61 5.53 -5.03
N GLN A 35 -14.69 4.30 -5.51
CA GLN A 35 -15.42 4.02 -6.74
C GLN A 35 -16.91 4.15 -6.43
N VAL A 36 -17.58 5.03 -7.18
CA VAL A 36 -19.01 5.27 -7.09
C VAL A 36 -19.61 5.15 -8.48
N TRP A 37 -20.85 4.67 -8.55
CA TRP A 37 -21.65 4.70 -9.75
C TRP A 37 -22.58 5.89 -9.71
N GLN A 38 -22.61 6.65 -10.79
CA GLN A 38 -23.52 7.78 -10.99
C GLN A 38 -24.24 7.54 -12.31
N PRO A 39 -25.57 7.41 -12.31
CA PRO A 39 -26.32 7.32 -13.54
C PRO A 39 -26.09 8.56 -14.40
N THR A 40 -25.83 8.37 -15.68
CA THR A 40 -25.78 9.46 -16.63
C THR A 40 -27.20 9.99 -16.82
N PRO A 41 -27.44 11.31 -16.72
CA PRO A 41 -28.74 11.86 -17.11
C PRO A 41 -29.02 11.42 -18.56
N VAL A 42 -30.12 10.71 -18.75
CA VAL A 42 -30.61 10.44 -20.09
C VAL A 42 -31.20 11.76 -20.54
N ASP A 43 -30.54 12.45 -21.46
CA ASP A 43 -31.18 13.54 -22.22
C ASP A 43 -32.36 12.91 -22.94
N VAL A 44 -33.53 13.12 -22.38
CA VAL A 44 -34.78 12.84 -23.09
C VAL A 44 -34.87 13.91 -24.14
N ALA A 45 -34.23 13.67 -25.29
CA ALA A 45 -34.55 14.44 -26.48
C ALA A 45 -36.05 14.19 -26.72
N GLU A 46 -36.83 15.22 -26.55
CA GLU A 46 -38.20 15.29 -27.01
C GLU A 46 -38.17 15.15 -28.54
N ASP A 47 -38.05 13.91 -29.04
CA ASP A 47 -38.46 13.62 -30.41
C ASP A 47 -39.98 13.63 -30.45
N ALA A 48 -40.50 14.77 -30.83
CA ALA A 48 -41.85 14.95 -31.30
C ALA A 48 -42.04 14.05 -32.53
N TRP A 49 -42.51 12.84 -32.35
CA TRP A 49 -43.07 12.03 -33.41
C TRP A 49 -44.57 12.24 -33.42
N SER A 50 -44.99 13.05 -34.37
CA SER A 50 -46.36 13.12 -34.83
C SER A 50 -46.78 11.76 -35.40
N ASP A 51 -47.84 11.25 -34.81
CA ASP A 51 -49.00 10.55 -35.32
C ASP A 51 -48.92 9.93 -36.76
N GLN A 52 -49.12 8.65 -36.84
CA GLN A 52 -50.17 7.89 -37.57
C GLN A 52 -49.86 6.41 -37.68
N GLY A 53 -50.85 5.57 -37.31
CA GLY A 53 -51.00 4.23 -37.91
C GLY A 53 -51.13 3.03 -36.95
N GLU A 54 -52.36 2.76 -36.59
CA GLU A 54 -53.07 1.46 -36.36
C GLU A 54 -52.27 0.13 -36.18
N GLY A 55 -52.54 -0.55 -35.06
CA GLY A 55 -52.83 -1.97 -35.03
C GLY A 55 -51.71 -2.94 -34.67
N GLN A 56 -51.67 -3.46 -33.49
CA GLN A 56 -51.89 -4.85 -33.11
C GLN A 56 -51.42 -5.21 -31.69
N GLN A 57 -52.25 -5.97 -31.01
CA GLN A 57 -52.13 -6.46 -29.65
C GLN A 57 -50.93 -7.41 -29.47
N GLY A 58 -50.15 -7.19 -28.43
CA GLY A 58 -49.17 -8.17 -27.93
C GLY A 58 -48.84 -7.85 -26.48
N SER A 59 -49.27 -8.72 -25.57
CA SER A 59 -49.15 -8.63 -24.13
C SER A 59 -47.69 -8.57 -23.67
N ALA A 60 -47.37 -7.52 -22.89
CA ALA A 60 -46.11 -7.39 -22.14
C ALA A 60 -46.29 -7.82 -20.68
N PRO A 61 -45.27 -8.43 -20.06
CA PRO A 61 -45.35 -8.85 -18.65
C PRO A 61 -45.16 -7.62 -17.74
N SER A 62 -45.97 -7.59 -16.70
CA SER A 62 -46.07 -6.51 -15.70
C SER A 62 -44.80 -6.32 -14.89
N ALA A 63 -44.29 -5.11 -14.89
CA ALA A 63 -43.29 -4.62 -13.91
C ALA A 63 -43.98 -4.27 -12.57
N PRO A 64 -43.34 -4.49 -11.43
CA PRO A 64 -43.92 -4.14 -10.13
C PRO A 64 -43.99 -2.63 -9.94
N ARG A 65 -45.19 -2.18 -9.62
CA ARG A 65 -45.56 -0.77 -9.35
C ARG A 65 -45.03 -0.39 -7.95
N LEU A 66 -44.02 0.45 -7.90
CA LEU A 66 -43.65 1.16 -6.68
C LEU A 66 -44.60 2.37 -6.51
N LEU A 67 -45.27 2.41 -5.36
CA LEU A 67 -46.14 3.47 -4.93
C LEU A 67 -45.35 4.79 -4.86
N ALA A 68 -45.80 5.77 -5.62
CA ALA A 68 -45.36 7.14 -5.52
C ALA A 68 -46.15 7.79 -4.36
N ASP A 69 -45.44 8.30 -3.37
CA ASP A 69 -45.92 9.34 -2.49
C ASP A 69 -45.26 10.66 -2.85
N ASP A 70 -46.18 11.58 -2.98
CA ASP A 70 -46.11 12.99 -3.29
C ASP A 70 -45.02 13.76 -2.53
N ALA A 71 -44.17 14.53 -3.23
CA ALA A 71 -43.72 15.84 -2.76
C ALA A 71 -42.82 16.58 -3.76
N SER A 72 -43.33 17.70 -4.25
CA SER A 72 -42.65 18.99 -4.43
C SER A 72 -41.40 19.07 -5.33
N LEU A 73 -41.61 19.70 -6.46
CA LEU A 73 -40.67 20.39 -7.33
C LEU A 73 -39.76 21.35 -6.56
N ASP A 74 -38.46 21.15 -6.64
CA ASP A 74 -37.46 22.15 -7.04
C ASP A 74 -36.04 21.60 -6.86
N GLY A 75 -35.19 21.86 -7.85
CA GLY A 75 -33.74 21.64 -7.72
C GLY A 75 -33.22 20.54 -8.64
N ASP A 76 -32.37 20.96 -9.55
CA ASP A 76 -31.47 20.17 -10.38
C ASP A 76 -30.73 19.10 -9.52
N GLN A 77 -31.37 17.95 -9.30
CA GLN A 77 -30.79 16.83 -8.58
C GLN A 77 -30.16 15.87 -9.57
N SER A 78 -28.90 16.13 -9.89
CA SER A 78 -28.05 15.08 -10.45
C SER A 78 -28.20 13.82 -9.55
N PRO A 79 -28.49 12.65 -10.14
CA PRO A 79 -28.74 11.44 -9.35
C PRO A 79 -27.58 11.17 -8.39
N ALA A 80 -27.91 10.88 -7.14
CA ALA A 80 -26.93 10.67 -6.08
C ALA A 80 -25.98 9.51 -6.45
N ALA A 81 -24.68 9.76 -6.37
CA ALA A 81 -23.67 8.75 -6.63
C ALA A 81 -23.68 7.66 -5.52
N THR A 82 -23.72 6.40 -5.91
CA THR A 82 -23.76 5.24 -5.00
C THR A 82 -22.43 4.51 -4.98
N ARG A 83 -21.96 4.13 -3.78
CA ARG A 83 -20.71 3.38 -3.63
C ARG A 83 -20.83 2.00 -4.26
N VAL A 84 -19.85 1.65 -5.13
CA VAL A 84 -19.76 0.30 -5.71
C VAL A 84 -19.14 -0.67 -4.71
N THR A 85 -19.79 -1.81 -4.51
CA THR A 85 -19.30 -2.92 -3.68
C THR A 85 -18.99 -4.10 -4.57
N LEU A 86 -17.78 -4.67 -4.44
CA LEU A 86 -17.40 -5.88 -5.16
C LEU A 86 -17.92 -7.10 -4.40
N ARG A 87 -18.67 -7.96 -5.09
CA ARG A 87 -19.14 -9.23 -4.58
C ARG A 87 -18.63 -10.37 -5.47
N PRO A 88 -18.26 -11.54 -4.88
CA PRO A 88 -17.88 -12.67 -5.69
C PRO A 88 -19.11 -13.17 -6.47
N HIS A 89 -18.91 -13.53 -7.72
CA HIS A 89 -19.93 -14.12 -8.59
C HIS A 89 -19.31 -15.22 -9.44
N ASP A 90 -20.13 -16.19 -9.84
CA ASP A 90 -19.71 -17.22 -10.78
C ASP A 90 -19.57 -16.60 -12.18
N PRO A 91 -18.39 -16.66 -12.81
CA PRO A 91 -18.17 -16.08 -14.12
C PRO A 91 -18.98 -16.77 -15.23
N ALA A 92 -19.48 -18.02 -15.01
CA ALA A 92 -20.25 -18.77 -16.00
C ALA A 92 -21.75 -18.46 -15.93
N THR A 93 -22.30 -18.33 -14.72
CA THR A 93 -23.74 -18.12 -14.50
C THR A 93 -24.08 -16.67 -14.17
N GLY A 94 -23.10 -15.89 -13.67
CA GLY A 94 -23.31 -14.53 -13.17
C GLY A 94 -23.99 -14.47 -11.80
N GLU A 95 -24.26 -15.60 -11.16
CA GLU A 95 -24.89 -15.67 -9.85
C GLU A 95 -23.93 -15.24 -8.75
N GLU A 96 -24.45 -14.56 -7.70
CA GLU A 96 -23.67 -14.15 -6.54
C GLU A 96 -23.35 -15.38 -5.68
N ILE A 97 -22.05 -15.56 -5.36
CA ILE A 97 -21.53 -16.64 -4.52
C ILE A 97 -21.42 -16.15 -3.09
N ASP A 98 -21.85 -16.98 -2.11
CA ASP A 98 -21.62 -16.66 -0.69
C ASP A 98 -20.11 -16.66 -0.40
N LYS A 99 -19.64 -15.65 0.31
CA LYS A 99 -18.24 -15.55 0.74
C LYS A 99 -17.75 -16.76 1.54
N ARG A 100 -18.66 -17.52 2.16
CA ARG A 100 -18.36 -18.74 2.91
C ARG A 100 -17.99 -19.90 2.00
N GLU A 101 -18.47 -19.88 0.77
CA GLU A 101 -18.20 -20.90 -0.25
C GLU A 101 -16.91 -20.63 -1.02
N VAL A 102 -16.37 -19.38 -0.88
CA VAL A 102 -15.09 -19.00 -1.51
C VAL A 102 -13.95 -19.64 -0.74
N VAL A 103 -13.29 -20.62 -1.33
CA VAL A 103 -12.10 -21.29 -0.80
C VAL A 103 -10.83 -20.75 -1.46
N LYS A 104 -9.67 -21.04 -0.87
CA LYS A 104 -8.38 -20.72 -1.47
C LYS A 104 -7.96 -21.85 -2.39
N GLY A 105 -7.53 -21.51 -3.60
CA GLY A 105 -7.03 -22.45 -4.59
C GLY A 105 -5.65 -22.04 -5.12
N TYR A 106 -4.83 -23.04 -5.49
CA TYR A 106 -3.59 -22.89 -6.22
C TYR A 106 -3.80 -23.42 -7.64
N GLU A 107 -3.58 -22.60 -8.63
CA GLU A 107 -3.64 -22.98 -10.04
C GLU A 107 -2.31 -23.67 -10.41
N TYR A 108 -2.36 -24.98 -10.66
CA TYR A 108 -1.17 -25.76 -11.04
C TYR A 108 -1.08 -25.97 -12.56
N ALA A 109 -2.21 -25.89 -13.27
CA ALA A 109 -2.28 -25.83 -14.72
C ALA A 109 -3.44 -24.87 -15.10
N ARG A 110 -3.42 -24.37 -16.32
CA ARG A 110 -4.40 -23.36 -16.78
C ARG A 110 -5.84 -23.86 -16.59
N GLY A 111 -6.55 -23.22 -15.65
CA GLY A 111 -7.94 -23.55 -15.30
C GLY A 111 -8.08 -24.74 -14.34
N GLU A 112 -6.98 -25.36 -13.89
CA GLU A 112 -7.00 -26.46 -12.93
C GLU A 112 -6.49 -26.01 -11.55
N PHE A 113 -7.31 -26.19 -10.52
CA PHE A 113 -7.05 -25.69 -9.19
C PHE A 113 -7.03 -26.81 -8.15
N VAL A 114 -6.04 -26.78 -7.27
CA VAL A 114 -6.10 -27.48 -5.98
C VAL A 114 -6.67 -26.54 -4.96
N THR A 115 -7.77 -26.94 -4.29
CA THR A 115 -8.41 -26.13 -3.26
C THR A 115 -7.96 -26.55 -1.87
N PHE A 116 -7.89 -25.59 -0.96
CA PHE A 116 -7.46 -25.80 0.42
C PHE A 116 -8.51 -25.30 1.39
N THR A 117 -8.83 -26.13 2.37
CA THR A 117 -9.65 -25.72 3.52
C THR A 117 -8.88 -24.82 4.47
N ALA A 118 -9.61 -24.09 5.32
CA ALA A 118 -8.99 -23.24 6.35
C ALA A 118 -8.19 -24.08 7.37
N GLU A 119 -8.64 -25.32 7.65
CA GLU A 119 -7.98 -26.27 8.56
C GLU A 119 -6.67 -26.78 7.97
N GLU A 120 -6.66 -27.18 6.70
CA GLU A 120 -5.44 -27.64 6.02
C GLU A 120 -4.36 -26.55 5.99
N LEU A 121 -4.76 -25.30 5.64
CA LEU A 121 -3.83 -24.17 5.66
C LEU A 121 -3.37 -23.80 7.08
N LYS A 122 -4.17 -24.08 8.09
CA LYS A 122 -3.79 -23.89 9.49
C LYS A 122 -2.85 -24.98 9.99
N ALA A 123 -3.00 -26.21 9.49
CA ALA A 123 -2.08 -27.31 9.81
C ALA A 123 -0.68 -27.12 9.21
N LEU A 124 -0.57 -26.34 8.12
CA LEU A 124 0.69 -25.89 7.55
C LEU A 124 1.35 -24.71 8.31
N ASP A 125 0.70 -24.20 9.37
CA ASP A 125 1.33 -23.20 10.23
C ASP A 125 2.58 -23.83 10.85
N VAL A 126 3.71 -23.61 10.19
CA VAL A 126 5.04 -23.76 10.74
C VAL A 126 4.99 -23.03 12.08
N GLU A 127 5.36 -23.72 13.19
CA GLU A 127 5.30 -23.17 14.53
C GLU A 127 5.75 -21.73 14.48
N SER A 128 4.80 -20.81 14.68
CA SER A 128 5.04 -19.38 14.60
C SER A 128 6.10 -19.06 15.64
N SER A 129 7.36 -18.99 15.22
CA SER A 129 8.45 -18.70 16.10
C SER A 129 8.18 -17.33 16.73
N THR A 130 7.93 -17.32 18.02
CA THR A 130 7.81 -16.09 18.82
C THR A 130 9.19 -15.52 19.19
N ILE A 131 10.24 -16.03 18.55
CA ILE A 131 11.63 -15.67 18.85
C ILE A 131 12.29 -15.13 17.59
N ILE A 132 12.87 -13.95 17.70
CA ILE A 132 13.82 -13.40 16.73
C ILE A 132 15.23 -13.77 17.23
N ASP A 133 15.82 -14.77 16.60
CA ASP A 133 17.18 -15.18 16.93
C ASP A 133 18.17 -14.40 16.06
N LEU A 134 19.10 -13.68 16.69
CA LEU A 134 20.18 -13.00 15.97
C LEU A 134 21.28 -13.98 15.65
N GLU A 135 21.20 -14.56 14.46
CA GLU A 135 22.11 -15.64 14.01
C GLU A 135 23.44 -15.08 13.47
N LYS A 136 23.42 -13.87 12.92
CA LYS A 136 24.54 -13.26 12.20
C LYS A 136 24.63 -11.76 12.45
N PHE A 137 25.84 -11.22 12.38
CA PHE A 137 26.09 -9.78 12.43
C PHE A 137 26.85 -9.34 11.18
N ALA A 138 26.50 -8.17 10.67
CA ALA A 138 27.12 -7.57 9.50
C ALA A 138 27.36 -6.08 9.73
N PRO A 139 28.36 -5.45 9.07
CA PRO A 139 28.45 -3.98 9.05
C PRO A 139 27.15 -3.37 8.50
N GLY A 140 26.63 -2.32 9.16
CA GLY A 140 25.34 -1.71 8.76
C GLY A 140 25.32 -1.20 7.31
N VAL A 141 26.44 -0.68 6.83
CA VAL A 141 26.62 -0.25 5.42
C VAL A 141 26.73 -1.41 4.43
N GLY A 142 26.84 -2.66 4.90
CA GLY A 142 26.95 -3.84 4.04
C GLY A 142 25.62 -4.44 3.59
N VAL A 143 24.50 -3.95 4.11
CA VAL A 143 23.16 -4.40 3.70
C VAL A 143 22.60 -3.42 2.67
N ASP A 144 22.45 -3.90 1.42
CA ASP A 144 21.92 -3.07 0.33
C ASP A 144 20.47 -2.65 0.65
N PRO A 145 20.14 -1.35 0.62
CA PRO A 145 18.79 -0.83 0.86
C PRO A 145 17.69 -1.44 -0.01
N VAL A 146 18.03 -2.02 -1.18
CA VAL A 146 17.08 -2.70 -2.08
C VAL A 146 16.36 -3.87 -1.38
N TYR A 147 17.00 -4.47 -0.37
CA TYR A 147 16.41 -5.55 0.42
C TYR A 147 15.45 -5.06 1.50
N PHE A 148 15.44 -3.77 1.85
CA PHE A 148 14.57 -3.28 2.92
C PHE A 148 13.12 -3.28 2.47
N ASP A 149 12.24 -3.82 3.35
CA ASP A 149 10.79 -3.87 3.11
C ASP A 149 10.05 -3.00 4.13
N SER A 150 9.73 -3.51 5.30
CA SER A 150 8.93 -2.80 6.28
C SER A 150 9.70 -2.50 7.55
N PRO A 151 9.71 -1.23 8.01
CA PRO A 151 10.36 -0.81 9.25
C PRO A 151 9.46 -0.97 10.47
N TYR A 152 10.06 -1.38 11.59
CA TYR A 152 9.42 -1.49 12.90
C TYR A 152 10.32 -0.87 13.97
N TYR A 153 9.71 -0.29 15.00
CA TYR A 153 10.39 0.01 16.25
C TYR A 153 10.26 -1.17 17.21
N VAL A 154 11.37 -1.49 17.87
CA VAL A 154 11.46 -2.55 18.87
C VAL A 154 11.29 -1.93 20.25
N TYR A 155 10.30 -2.40 20.98
CA TYR A 155 10.01 -1.94 22.34
C TYR A 155 10.21 -3.07 23.34
N PRO A 156 10.82 -2.80 24.51
CA PRO A 156 10.91 -3.78 25.57
C PRO A 156 9.53 -4.09 26.18
N ASP A 157 9.27 -5.36 26.44
CA ASP A 157 8.03 -5.81 27.10
C ASP A 157 8.33 -6.08 28.59
N GLY A 158 8.23 -5.04 29.39
CA GLY A 158 8.47 -5.07 30.82
C GLY A 158 9.82 -4.48 31.28
N PRO A 159 9.98 -4.24 32.61
CA PRO A 159 11.15 -3.54 33.16
C PRO A 159 12.48 -4.24 32.94
N ILE A 160 12.51 -5.58 33.04
CA ILE A 160 13.72 -6.39 32.86
C ILE A 160 14.19 -6.32 31.40
N ALA A 161 13.25 -6.25 30.46
CA ALA A 161 13.54 -6.17 29.04
C ALA A 161 14.21 -4.84 28.64
N VAL A 162 13.95 -3.75 29.38
CA VAL A 162 14.57 -2.44 29.11
C VAL A 162 16.09 -2.51 29.18
N GLU A 163 16.62 -3.12 30.24
CA GLU A 163 18.06 -3.24 30.42
C GLU A 163 18.69 -4.17 29.37
N ALA A 164 18.09 -5.34 29.14
CA ALA A 164 18.58 -6.30 28.17
C ALA A 164 18.61 -5.70 26.74
N LEU A 165 17.54 -5.01 26.32
CA LEU A 165 17.48 -4.39 25.01
C LEU A 165 18.51 -3.26 24.88
N ARG A 166 18.71 -2.48 25.95
CA ARG A 166 19.72 -1.40 25.99
C ARG A 166 21.13 -1.94 25.82
N VAL A 167 21.45 -3.04 26.51
CA VAL A 167 22.77 -3.68 26.41
C VAL A 167 23.00 -4.25 25.00
N ILE A 168 22.03 -4.95 24.43
CA ILE A 168 22.12 -5.47 23.06
C ILE A 168 22.31 -4.33 22.05
N GLY A 169 21.52 -3.26 22.16
CA GLY A 169 21.61 -2.08 21.27
C GLY A 169 22.95 -1.37 21.38
N ALA A 170 23.45 -1.15 22.60
CA ALA A 170 24.75 -0.52 22.85
C ALA A 170 25.90 -1.36 22.29
N ALA A 171 25.89 -2.68 22.51
CA ALA A 171 26.93 -3.57 22.00
C ALA A 171 27.00 -3.58 20.46
N MET A 172 25.83 -3.61 19.79
CA MET A 172 25.77 -3.50 18.31
C MET A 172 26.25 -2.14 17.81
N ALA A 173 25.90 -1.05 18.52
CA ALA A 173 26.32 0.30 18.16
C ALA A 173 27.83 0.47 18.30
N GLU A 174 28.42 0.00 19.40
CA GLU A 174 29.87 0.06 19.66
C GLU A 174 30.65 -0.76 18.63
N ALA A 175 30.12 -1.94 18.26
CA ALA A 175 30.73 -2.80 17.26
C ALA A 175 30.50 -2.29 15.81
N GLY A 176 29.61 -1.32 15.58
CA GLY A 176 29.27 -0.80 14.25
C GLY A 176 28.54 -1.82 13.37
N VAL A 177 27.77 -2.75 13.99
CA VAL A 177 27.13 -3.84 13.30
C VAL A 177 25.61 -3.83 13.47
N VAL A 178 24.94 -4.53 12.55
CA VAL A 178 23.51 -4.85 12.61
C VAL A 178 23.35 -6.36 12.78
N GLY A 179 22.30 -6.78 13.50
CA GLY A 179 21.97 -8.19 13.68
C GLY A 179 21.04 -8.68 12.58
N ILE A 180 21.30 -9.85 12.05
CA ILE A 180 20.46 -10.52 11.05
C ILE A 180 19.85 -11.75 11.71
N GLY A 181 18.55 -11.93 11.52
CA GLY A 181 17.79 -13.06 12.08
C GLY A 181 16.55 -13.36 11.24
N ARG A 182 15.65 -14.15 11.84
CA ARG A 182 14.38 -14.54 11.20
C ARG A 182 13.21 -14.18 12.09
N LEU A 183 12.10 -13.83 11.46
CA LEU A 183 10.85 -13.49 12.11
C LEU A 183 9.68 -14.10 11.35
N THR A 184 8.81 -14.83 12.02
CA THR A 184 7.54 -15.26 11.48
C THR A 184 6.49 -14.16 11.71
N LEU A 185 6.08 -13.50 10.64
CA LEU A 185 5.07 -12.44 10.64
C LEU A 185 3.96 -12.76 9.65
N SER A 186 2.72 -12.78 10.11
CA SER A 186 1.55 -13.09 9.27
C SER A 186 1.68 -14.42 8.52
N ARG A 187 2.13 -15.47 9.20
CA ARG A 187 2.33 -16.85 8.67
C ARG A 187 3.40 -16.98 7.60
N ARG A 188 4.33 -16.03 7.55
CA ARG A 188 5.49 -16.10 6.66
C ARG A 188 6.74 -15.86 7.46
N GLU A 189 7.72 -16.75 7.31
CA GLU A 189 9.07 -16.50 7.79
C GLU A 189 9.73 -15.46 6.88
N ARG A 190 10.33 -14.45 7.51
CA ARG A 190 11.03 -13.36 6.85
C ARG A 190 12.38 -13.16 7.48
N MET A 191 13.38 -12.88 6.68
CA MET A 191 14.64 -12.38 7.14
C MET A 191 14.45 -10.98 7.72
N VAL A 192 15.12 -10.68 8.82
CA VAL A 192 15.06 -9.36 9.47
C VAL A 192 16.46 -8.84 9.76
N MET A 193 16.57 -7.53 9.70
CA MET A 193 17.73 -6.78 10.17
C MET A 193 17.34 -5.97 11.39
N VAL A 194 18.14 -6.07 12.43
CA VAL A 194 17.99 -5.32 13.69
C VAL A 194 19.15 -4.36 13.82
N GLU A 195 18.86 -3.07 13.91
CA GLU A 195 19.88 -2.03 14.02
C GLU A 195 19.68 -1.17 15.26
N PRO A 196 20.77 -0.75 15.93
CA PRO A 196 20.71 0.27 16.97
C PRO A 196 20.33 1.63 16.35
N ARG A 197 19.41 2.36 17.00
CA ARG A 197 18.98 3.68 16.53
C ARG A 197 18.77 4.64 17.69
N GLY A 198 19.76 5.51 17.94
CA GLY A 198 19.75 6.40 19.09
C GLY A 198 19.72 5.60 20.40
N ALA A 199 18.75 5.88 21.28
CA ALA A 199 18.54 5.17 22.53
C ALA A 199 17.73 3.89 22.39
N GLY A 200 17.33 3.51 21.18
CA GLY A 200 16.45 2.37 20.90
C GLY A 200 17.00 1.45 19.83
N VAL A 201 16.13 0.59 19.35
CA VAL A 201 16.42 -0.42 18.32
C VAL A 201 15.33 -0.38 17.27
N ALA A 202 15.71 -0.43 16.02
CA ALA A 202 14.81 -0.59 14.88
C ALA A 202 14.98 -2.00 14.27
N LEU A 203 13.91 -2.49 13.65
CA LEU A 203 13.90 -3.74 12.92
C LEU A 203 13.32 -3.48 11.53
N PHE A 204 13.97 -4.02 10.52
CA PHE A 204 13.49 -4.02 9.14
C PHE A 204 13.25 -5.45 8.69
N THR A 205 12.07 -5.74 8.13
CA THR A 205 11.92 -6.96 7.35
C THR A 205 12.69 -6.81 6.04
N LEU A 206 13.35 -7.89 5.62
CA LEU A 206 14.13 -7.91 4.39
C LEU A 206 13.42 -8.77 3.34
N ARG A 207 13.59 -8.38 2.07
CA ARG A 207 13.16 -9.18 0.92
C ARG A 207 14.04 -10.40 0.78
N ALA A 208 13.46 -11.50 0.29
CA ALA A 208 14.23 -12.67 -0.11
C ALA A 208 15.07 -12.38 -1.36
N ALA A 209 16.12 -13.15 -1.56
CA ALA A 209 17.02 -12.96 -2.72
C ALA A 209 16.26 -13.08 -4.06
N GLU A 210 15.25 -13.94 -4.12
CA GLU A 210 14.42 -14.18 -5.31
C GLU A 210 13.46 -13.01 -5.59
N GLU A 211 13.17 -12.17 -4.61
CA GLU A 211 12.30 -10.98 -4.76
C GLU A 211 13.07 -9.79 -5.32
N VAL A 212 14.40 -9.83 -5.31
CA VAL A 212 15.27 -8.75 -5.78
C VAL A 212 15.79 -9.07 -7.17
N ARG A 213 15.46 -8.22 -8.14
CA ARG A 213 15.92 -8.37 -9.51
C ARG A 213 17.38 -7.94 -9.65
N ALA A 214 18.16 -8.67 -10.43
CA ALA A 214 19.48 -8.23 -10.81
C ALA A 214 19.41 -6.91 -11.61
N ALA A 215 20.20 -5.92 -11.19
CA ALA A 215 20.24 -4.63 -11.87
C ALA A 215 20.92 -4.75 -13.23
N GLN A 216 20.24 -4.30 -14.30
CA GLN A 216 20.79 -4.17 -15.65
C GLN A 216 20.60 -2.71 -16.07
N PHE A 217 21.61 -1.89 -15.84
CA PHE A 217 21.50 -0.45 -16.08
C PHE A 217 21.58 -0.04 -17.54
N GLY A 218 22.09 -0.90 -18.43
CA GLY A 218 22.23 -0.59 -19.87
C GLY A 218 23.13 0.62 -20.17
N ILE A 219 23.97 1.01 -19.21
CA ILE A 219 24.89 2.14 -19.35
C ILE A 219 26.12 1.62 -20.10
N ALA A 220 26.48 2.30 -21.19
CA ALA A 220 27.69 1.98 -21.93
C ALA A 220 28.94 2.15 -21.05
N GLU A 221 29.85 1.21 -21.17
CA GLU A 221 31.17 1.32 -20.52
C GLU A 221 31.97 2.46 -21.17
N GLY A 222 32.59 3.30 -20.36
CA GLY A 222 33.38 4.43 -20.78
C GLY A 222 33.66 5.40 -19.63
N GLU A 223 34.77 6.12 -19.72
CA GLU A 223 35.06 7.17 -18.78
C GLU A 223 34.24 8.41 -19.13
N PRO A 224 33.50 9.00 -18.17
CA PRO A 224 32.78 10.24 -18.39
C PRO A 224 33.75 11.42 -18.58
N ASP A 225 33.35 12.38 -19.39
CA ASP A 225 34.11 13.62 -19.61
C ASP A 225 34.41 14.33 -18.27
N ALA A 226 35.70 14.56 -18.01
CA ALA A 226 36.17 15.14 -16.74
C ALA A 226 35.65 16.57 -16.51
N GLU A 227 35.52 17.39 -17.56
CA GLU A 227 35.00 18.74 -17.50
C GLU A 227 33.52 18.75 -17.10
N MET A 228 32.73 17.88 -17.74
CA MET A 228 31.31 17.71 -17.44
C MET A 228 31.10 17.20 -16.00
N VAL A 229 31.95 16.28 -15.54
CA VAL A 229 31.96 15.82 -14.14
C VAL A 229 32.28 16.94 -13.18
N ALA A 230 33.24 17.82 -13.51
CA ALA A 230 33.58 18.97 -12.66
C ALA A 230 32.42 19.98 -12.54
N ILE A 231 31.74 20.28 -13.64
CA ILE A 231 30.52 21.12 -13.66
C ILE A 231 29.42 20.48 -12.81
N ALA A 232 29.16 19.20 -12.99
CA ALA A 232 28.15 18.47 -12.21
C ALA A 232 28.45 18.50 -10.70
N LYS A 233 29.71 18.29 -10.31
CA LYS A 233 30.17 18.40 -8.92
C LYS A 233 29.92 19.79 -8.32
N ALA A 234 30.18 20.85 -9.06
CA ALA A 234 29.91 22.21 -8.61
C ALA A 234 28.43 22.47 -8.35
N ILE A 235 27.55 21.99 -9.25
CA ILE A 235 26.09 22.09 -9.10
C ILE A 235 25.60 21.27 -7.89
N ILE A 236 26.13 20.06 -7.71
CA ILE A 236 25.79 19.20 -6.58
C ILE A 236 26.19 19.87 -5.26
N ALA A 237 27.43 20.41 -5.18
CA ALA A 237 27.95 21.10 -3.98
C ALA A 237 27.05 22.27 -3.56
N GLN A 238 26.53 23.06 -4.51
CA GLN A 238 25.61 24.16 -4.23
C GLN A 238 24.27 23.72 -3.65
N ARG A 239 23.87 22.45 -3.88
CA ARG A 239 22.57 21.93 -3.45
C ARG A 239 22.69 20.86 -2.36
N THR A 240 23.90 20.57 -1.91
CA THR A 240 24.14 19.62 -0.81
C THR A 240 23.70 20.24 0.51
N GLY A 241 22.84 19.51 1.24
CA GLY A 241 22.32 19.95 2.53
C GLY A 241 21.78 18.78 3.34
N SER A 242 21.22 19.06 4.50
CA SER A 242 20.54 18.05 5.32
C SER A 242 19.24 17.61 4.67
N PHE A 243 18.95 16.30 4.75
CA PHE A 243 17.67 15.76 4.28
C PHE A 243 16.56 16.10 5.27
N ASP A 244 15.58 16.88 4.82
CA ASP A 244 14.36 17.17 5.55
C ASP A 244 13.16 16.59 4.78
N PRO A 245 12.58 15.48 5.23
CA PRO A 245 11.43 14.86 4.56
C PRO A 245 10.19 15.77 4.58
N SER A 246 10.07 16.71 5.52
CA SER A 246 8.93 17.62 5.61
C SER A 246 8.87 18.64 4.47
N ALA A 247 10.01 18.88 3.80
CA ALA A 247 10.11 19.75 2.64
C ALA A 247 9.49 19.13 1.36
N TYR A 248 9.29 17.80 1.36
CA TYR A 248 8.75 17.05 0.22
C TYR A 248 7.27 16.72 0.46
N ARG A 249 6.38 17.57 -0.08
CA ARG A 249 4.94 17.40 0.07
C ARG A 249 4.33 16.81 -1.20
N ASP A 250 3.27 16.02 -1.01
CA ASP A 250 2.46 15.51 -2.12
C ASP A 250 1.52 16.61 -2.62
N ARG A 251 1.93 17.28 -3.70
CA ARG A 251 1.18 18.38 -4.32
C ARG A 251 -0.21 17.96 -4.81
N TYR A 252 -0.36 16.69 -5.19
CA TYR A 252 -1.67 16.18 -5.58
C TYR A 252 -2.61 16.12 -4.38
N GLN A 253 -2.14 15.61 -3.24
CA GLN A 253 -2.92 15.57 -2.01
C GLN A 253 -3.19 16.95 -1.42
N GLU A 254 -2.34 17.93 -1.68
CA GLU A 254 -2.57 19.33 -1.29
C GLU A 254 -3.65 20.01 -2.17
N ALA A 255 -3.70 19.70 -3.47
CA ALA A 255 -4.67 20.27 -4.39
C ALA A 255 -6.06 19.60 -4.33
N LEU A 256 -6.11 18.32 -3.88
CA LEU A 256 -7.35 17.55 -3.88
C LEU A 256 -8.47 18.12 -2.99
N PRO A 257 -8.18 18.65 -1.76
CA PRO A 257 -9.20 19.30 -0.92
C PRO A 257 -9.85 20.49 -1.61
N GLU A 258 -9.06 21.34 -2.27
CA GLU A 258 -9.58 22.52 -2.99
C GLU A 258 -10.51 22.11 -4.13
N LEU A 259 -10.16 21.06 -4.85
CA LEU A 259 -10.99 20.50 -5.92
C LEU A 259 -12.31 19.94 -5.36
N ILE A 260 -12.25 19.21 -4.25
CA ILE A 260 -13.44 18.65 -3.59
C ILE A 260 -14.35 19.79 -3.13
N GLU A 261 -13.80 20.81 -2.49
CA GLU A 261 -14.57 21.96 -2.00
C GLU A 261 -15.22 22.76 -3.14
N ALA A 262 -14.49 22.97 -4.23
CA ALA A 262 -15.03 23.63 -5.40
C ALA A 262 -16.21 22.84 -6.00
N LYS A 263 -16.08 21.50 -6.12
CA LYS A 263 -17.17 20.64 -6.57
C LYS A 263 -18.39 20.65 -5.63
N MET A 264 -18.15 20.60 -4.32
CA MET A 264 -19.25 20.68 -3.34
C MET A 264 -20.03 22.00 -3.41
N LYS A 265 -19.36 23.09 -3.82
CA LYS A 265 -19.98 24.42 -3.96
C LYS A 265 -20.52 24.67 -5.38
N GLY A 266 -20.46 23.70 -6.30
CA GLY A 266 -20.87 23.88 -7.69
C GLY A 266 -20.02 24.91 -8.48
N LEU A 267 -18.79 25.20 -8.00
CA LEU A 267 -17.92 26.17 -8.64
C LEU A 267 -17.18 25.55 -9.83
N PRO A 268 -16.90 26.33 -10.89
CA PRO A 268 -16.14 25.83 -12.02
C PRO A 268 -14.73 25.44 -11.59
N ILE A 269 -14.29 24.25 -12.01
CA ILE A 269 -12.96 23.73 -11.74
C ILE A 269 -11.96 24.56 -12.55
N LYS A 270 -11.07 25.29 -11.87
CA LYS A 270 -9.94 25.94 -12.52
C LYS A 270 -8.97 24.86 -12.96
N PRO A 271 -8.63 24.72 -14.26
CA PRO A 271 -7.55 23.84 -14.66
C PRO A 271 -6.29 24.26 -13.91
N GLY A 272 -5.68 23.30 -13.18
CA GLY A 272 -4.51 23.59 -12.38
C GLY A 272 -3.42 24.28 -13.20
N SER A 273 -2.83 25.34 -12.69
CA SER A 273 -1.78 26.16 -13.31
C SER A 273 -0.45 25.42 -13.54
N ASN A 274 -0.42 24.10 -13.50
CA ASN A 274 0.74 23.25 -13.70
C ASN A 274 1.02 22.88 -15.16
N GLY A 275 0.56 23.72 -16.11
CA GLY A 275 0.96 23.65 -17.50
C GLY A 275 2.32 24.30 -17.78
N ARG A 276 3.36 24.01 -17.00
CA ARG A 276 4.72 24.18 -17.52
C ARG A 276 5.10 22.94 -18.26
N GLY A 277 4.85 23.02 -19.58
CA GLY A 277 5.24 22.03 -20.55
C GLY A 277 6.65 21.50 -20.30
N THR A 278 6.79 20.20 -20.25
CA THR A 278 8.01 19.48 -20.56
C THR A 278 8.52 20.00 -21.91
N ARG A 279 9.42 20.95 -21.91
CA ARG A 279 10.26 21.23 -23.07
C ARG A 279 10.98 19.90 -23.35
N ARG A 280 10.51 19.19 -24.35
CA ARG A 280 11.30 18.14 -24.99
C ARG A 280 12.59 18.83 -25.45
N VAL A 281 13.68 18.58 -24.75
CA VAL A 281 15.01 18.82 -25.28
C VAL A 281 15.20 17.73 -26.32
N ALA A 282 15.10 18.11 -27.60
CA ALA A 282 15.58 17.28 -28.68
C ALA A 282 17.11 17.23 -28.55
N LEU A 283 17.67 16.06 -28.38
CA LEU A 283 19.06 15.73 -28.59
C LEU A 283 19.34 15.61 -30.09
#